data_9c20dd36e780c515fc760a69724a46d5
#
_entry.id   9c20dd36e780c515fc760a69724a46d5
#
_cell.length_a   1.000
_cell.length_b   1.000
_cell.length_c   1.000
_cell.angle_alpha   90.00
_cell.angle_beta   90.00
_cell.angle_gamma   90.00
#
_symmetry.space_group_name_H-M   'P 1'
#
loop_
_entity.id
_entity.type
_entity.pdbx_description
1 polymer ?
#
loop_
_entity_poly.entity_id
_entity_poly.type
_entity_poly.pdbx_seq_one_letter_code
_entity_poly.pdbx_strand_id
1 'polypeptide(L)'
;MKKWLSILTAVAAVFASSQALAQTVLTNVSYDPTRELYKEINEAFSKQWQAKNKEALRFQQSHGGSAKQARTVIDGLEADVVTLALAYDIDEIAQQGLIARDWQKRLPQNSAPYTSTIVLLVRKGNPKGIKDWGDLVKPGISVITPNPKTSGGARWNYLAAWGWALRQPGGNEQKAREFVTALYKNVPVLDTGARGSLITFTQRGVGDVFISWENEALLAVKELGPDKFDIIVPPTTILAEPPIAVVDKVVDKRGTRKQAQAYLEFLYTEEAQDIIAQNYYRPRNAKIAAKYAAQFPQTKLFTIDEVFGGWVKAQPLHFNDGGIFDQIYRPGAK
;
A
#
# COMPACT_ATOMS: atom_id res chain seq x y z
N MET A 1 72.54 -49.11 -25.87
CA MET A 1 71.73 -49.30 -24.69
C MET A 1 71.49 -47.97 -23.99
N LYS A 2 70.44 -47.31 -24.34
CA LYS A 2 70.09 -45.99 -23.78
C LYS A 2 68.81 -46.10 -22.98
N LYS A 3 68.90 -45.90 -21.66
CA LYS A 3 67.75 -45.83 -20.74
C LYS A 3 67.03 -44.50 -20.96
N TRP A 4 65.78 -44.54 -21.26
CA TRP A 4 64.86 -43.38 -21.28
C TRP A 4 64.16 -43.31 -19.92
N LEU A 5 64.45 -42.27 -19.17
CA LEU A 5 63.69 -41.89 -17.98
C LEU A 5 62.49 -41.05 -18.45
N SER A 6 61.31 -41.59 -18.22
CA SER A 6 60.06 -40.84 -18.42
C SER A 6 59.69 -40.13 -17.13
N ILE A 7 59.77 -38.77 -17.15
CA ILE A 7 59.30 -37.92 -16.07
C ILE A 7 57.78 -37.71 -16.27
N LEU A 8 56.97 -38.31 -15.43
CA LEU A 8 55.54 -38.00 -15.34
C LEU A 8 55.36 -36.68 -14.52
N THR A 9 55.06 -35.59 -15.21
CA THR A 9 54.66 -34.33 -14.59
C THR A 9 53.15 -34.43 -14.29
N ALA A 10 52.77 -34.63 -13.02
CA ALA A 10 51.39 -34.53 -12.59
C ALA A 10 50.98 -33.05 -12.49
N VAL A 11 50.18 -32.62 -13.44
CA VAL A 11 49.52 -31.30 -13.37
C VAL A 11 48.28 -31.47 -12.49
N ALA A 12 48.39 -31.06 -11.22
CA ALA A 12 47.26 -30.92 -10.33
C ALA A 12 46.45 -29.70 -10.76
N ALA A 13 45.41 -29.91 -11.55
CA ALA A 13 44.42 -28.89 -11.84
C ALA A 13 43.59 -28.60 -10.58
N VAL A 14 43.94 -27.54 -9.88
CA VAL A 14 43.10 -26.96 -8.80
C VAL A 14 41.86 -26.39 -9.45
N PHE A 15 40.80 -27.15 -9.50
CA PHE A 15 39.47 -26.64 -9.78
C PHE A 15 39.05 -25.76 -8.58
N ALA A 16 39.35 -24.47 -8.63
CA ALA A 16 38.69 -23.46 -7.83
C ALA A 16 37.23 -23.43 -8.29
N SER A 17 36.39 -24.27 -7.72
CA SER A 17 34.95 -24.17 -7.81
C SER A 17 34.56 -22.84 -7.15
N SER A 18 34.47 -21.78 -7.92
CA SER A 18 33.73 -20.59 -7.56
C SER A 18 32.29 -21.07 -7.37
N GLN A 19 31.92 -21.39 -6.13
CA GLN A 19 30.50 -21.49 -5.76
C GLN A 19 29.94 -20.11 -6.03
N ALA A 20 29.28 -19.95 -7.16
CA ALA A 20 28.37 -18.83 -7.36
C ALA A 20 27.33 -18.99 -6.24
N LEU A 21 27.51 -18.23 -5.18
CA LEU A 21 26.51 -18.15 -4.10
C LEU A 21 25.20 -17.76 -4.78
N ALA A 22 24.28 -18.72 -4.87
CA ALA A 22 22.98 -18.49 -5.45
C ALA A 22 22.39 -17.29 -4.70
N GLN A 23 22.17 -16.19 -5.42
CA GLN A 23 21.63 -14.97 -4.86
C GLN A 23 20.21 -15.26 -4.37
N THR A 24 19.96 -15.06 -3.07
CA THR A 24 18.62 -15.23 -2.51
C THR A 24 17.69 -14.17 -3.06
N VAL A 25 16.53 -14.59 -3.57
CA VAL A 25 15.50 -13.70 -4.11
C VAL A 25 14.33 -13.68 -3.15
N LEU A 26 13.95 -12.48 -2.68
CA LEU A 26 12.72 -12.24 -1.95
C LEU A 26 11.66 -11.64 -2.89
N THR A 27 10.46 -12.19 -2.86
CA THR A 27 9.31 -11.66 -3.60
C THR A 27 8.39 -10.90 -2.64
N ASN A 28 8.21 -9.61 -2.89
CA ASN A 28 7.25 -8.76 -2.18
C ASN A 28 6.05 -8.46 -3.07
N VAL A 29 4.86 -8.83 -2.63
CA VAL A 29 3.59 -8.49 -3.29
C VAL A 29 2.96 -7.35 -2.54
N SER A 30 2.85 -6.18 -3.20
CA SER A 30 2.48 -4.91 -2.60
C SER A 30 1.31 -4.24 -3.32
N TYR A 31 0.71 -3.24 -2.70
CA TYR A 31 -0.30 -2.41 -3.33
C TYR A 31 0.32 -1.19 -4.05
N ASP A 32 -0.46 -0.56 -4.93
CA ASP A 32 0.03 0.40 -5.93
C ASP A 32 0.86 1.59 -5.38
N PRO A 33 0.45 2.31 -4.33
CA PRO A 33 1.13 3.53 -3.90
C PRO A 33 2.54 3.36 -3.34
N THR A 34 2.98 2.13 -3.09
CA THR A 34 4.27 1.84 -2.41
C THR A 34 5.45 1.60 -3.35
N ARG A 35 5.30 1.85 -4.65
CA ARG A 35 6.34 1.53 -5.66
C ARG A 35 7.68 2.17 -5.34
N GLU A 36 7.66 3.47 -5.10
CA GLU A 36 8.83 4.27 -4.82
C GLU A 36 9.43 3.89 -3.46
N LEU A 37 8.58 3.78 -2.44
CA LEU A 37 8.97 3.37 -1.09
C LEU A 37 9.74 2.04 -1.09
N TYR A 38 9.16 0.99 -1.67
CA TYR A 38 9.79 -0.33 -1.61
C TYR A 38 11.02 -0.46 -2.52
N LYS A 39 11.18 0.39 -3.53
CA LYS A 39 12.43 0.48 -4.26
C LYS A 39 13.57 0.91 -3.33
N GLU A 40 13.39 1.98 -2.58
CA GLU A 40 14.40 2.51 -1.66
C GLU A 40 14.62 1.59 -0.44
N ILE A 41 13.55 1.04 0.15
CA ILE A 41 13.64 0.05 1.23
C ILE A 41 14.44 -1.18 0.82
N ASN A 42 14.18 -1.72 -0.38
CA ASN A 42 14.89 -2.90 -0.90
C ASN A 42 16.39 -2.63 -1.08
N GLU A 43 16.73 -1.46 -1.59
CA GLU A 43 18.13 -1.05 -1.76
C GLU A 43 18.84 -0.91 -0.40
N ALA A 44 18.23 -0.23 0.56
CA ALA A 44 18.77 -0.05 1.90
C ALA A 44 18.94 -1.38 2.65
N PHE A 45 17.89 -2.20 2.65
CA PHE A 45 17.95 -3.51 3.31
C PHE A 45 18.97 -4.45 2.67
N SER A 46 19.05 -4.50 1.33
CA SER A 46 20.03 -5.36 0.63
C SER A 46 21.46 -4.99 1.01
N LYS A 47 21.78 -3.69 1.09
CA LYS A 47 23.10 -3.22 1.53
C LYS A 47 23.40 -3.63 2.97
N GLN A 48 22.46 -3.40 3.88
CA GLN A 48 22.61 -3.76 5.29
C GLN A 48 22.75 -5.27 5.47
N TRP A 49 21.91 -6.06 4.81
CA TRP A 49 21.95 -7.52 4.85
C TRP A 49 23.28 -8.09 4.37
N GLN A 50 23.76 -7.62 3.22
CA GLN A 50 25.04 -8.04 2.65
C GLN A 50 26.21 -7.68 3.53
N ALA A 51 26.21 -6.48 4.14
CA ALA A 51 27.26 -6.07 5.07
C ALA A 51 27.32 -6.99 6.30
N LYS A 52 26.17 -7.35 6.86
CA LYS A 52 26.03 -8.14 8.08
C LYS A 52 26.19 -9.64 7.85
N ASN A 53 25.58 -10.18 6.81
CA ASN A 53 25.46 -11.64 6.59
C ASN A 53 26.37 -12.17 5.47
N LYS A 54 27.04 -11.29 4.71
CA LYS A 54 27.85 -11.64 3.52
C LYS A 54 27.03 -12.38 2.43
N GLU A 55 25.72 -12.22 2.44
CA GLU A 55 24.77 -12.80 1.52
C GLU A 55 24.13 -11.69 0.67
N ALA A 56 24.16 -11.84 -0.65
CA ALA A 56 23.51 -10.91 -1.56
C ALA A 56 22.01 -11.23 -1.70
N LEU A 57 21.15 -10.22 -1.52
CA LEU A 57 19.72 -10.32 -1.74
C LEU A 57 19.31 -9.59 -3.01
N ARG A 58 18.31 -10.13 -3.68
CA ARG A 58 17.59 -9.51 -4.77
C ARG A 58 16.10 -9.51 -4.46
N PHE A 59 15.41 -8.46 -4.89
CA PHE A 59 13.97 -8.35 -4.73
C PHE A 59 13.23 -8.49 -6.06
N GLN A 60 12.13 -9.23 -6.02
CA GLN A 60 11.08 -9.19 -7.02
C GLN A 60 9.88 -8.45 -6.43
N GLN A 61 9.37 -7.46 -7.15
CA GLN A 61 8.25 -6.63 -6.71
C GLN A 61 7.05 -6.82 -7.63
N SER A 62 5.88 -7.05 -7.03
CA SER A 62 4.60 -6.97 -7.71
C SER A 62 3.77 -5.85 -7.09
N HIS A 63 3.24 -4.95 -7.91
CA HIS A 63 2.40 -3.85 -7.46
C HIS A 63 1.07 -3.83 -8.21
N GLY A 64 -0.01 -3.58 -7.49
CA GLY A 64 -1.35 -3.51 -8.06
C GLY A 64 -2.40 -3.16 -7.02
N GLY A 65 -3.67 -3.21 -7.37
CA GLY A 65 -4.75 -3.06 -6.40
C GLY A 65 -4.65 -4.14 -5.32
N SER A 66 -4.76 -3.76 -4.05
CA SER A 66 -4.45 -4.62 -2.89
C SER A 66 -5.25 -5.94 -2.89
N ALA A 67 -6.57 -5.88 -3.11
CA ALA A 67 -7.41 -7.09 -3.20
C ALA A 67 -7.00 -7.98 -4.38
N LYS A 68 -6.65 -7.39 -5.53
CA LYS A 68 -6.13 -8.13 -6.68
C LYS A 68 -4.80 -8.81 -6.33
N GLN A 69 -3.91 -8.12 -5.61
CA GLN A 69 -2.63 -8.68 -5.17
C GLN A 69 -2.82 -9.83 -4.18
N ALA A 70 -3.72 -9.70 -3.20
CA ALA A 70 -4.08 -10.79 -2.29
C ALA A 70 -4.57 -12.02 -3.08
N ARG A 71 -5.46 -11.81 -4.04
CA ARG A 71 -5.97 -12.88 -4.90
C ARG A 71 -4.86 -13.56 -5.69
N THR A 72 -3.90 -12.81 -6.23
CA THR A 72 -2.77 -13.37 -6.98
C THR A 72 -1.93 -14.32 -6.11
N VAL A 73 -1.72 -13.98 -4.83
CA VAL A 73 -1.02 -14.85 -3.87
C VAL A 73 -1.84 -16.11 -3.58
N ILE A 74 -3.15 -15.98 -3.37
CA ILE A 74 -4.07 -17.10 -3.16
C ILE A 74 -4.06 -18.05 -4.37
N ASP A 75 -4.01 -17.50 -5.58
CA ASP A 75 -4.00 -18.25 -6.84
C ASP A 75 -2.61 -18.85 -7.17
N GLY A 76 -1.61 -18.69 -6.29
CA GLY A 76 -0.34 -19.43 -6.36
C GLY A 76 0.92 -18.60 -6.66
N LEU A 77 0.86 -17.28 -6.69
CA LEU A 77 2.09 -16.47 -6.75
C LEU A 77 2.88 -16.64 -5.45
N GLU A 78 4.08 -17.21 -5.56
CA GLU A 78 4.96 -17.46 -4.43
C GLU A 78 5.60 -16.17 -3.91
N ALA A 79 4.87 -15.44 -3.09
CA ALA A 79 5.34 -14.25 -2.38
C ALA A 79 5.99 -14.65 -1.05
N ASP A 80 7.19 -14.13 -0.74
CA ASP A 80 7.81 -14.28 0.58
C ASP A 80 7.15 -13.38 1.61
N VAL A 81 6.79 -12.17 1.18
CA VAL A 81 6.11 -11.19 2.01
C VAL A 81 5.00 -10.51 1.23
N VAL A 82 3.98 -10.07 1.95
CA VAL A 82 2.91 -9.21 1.46
C VAL A 82 2.91 -7.90 2.22
N THR A 83 2.72 -6.79 1.48
CA THR A 83 2.68 -5.43 2.03
C THR A 83 1.47 -4.73 1.42
N LEU A 84 0.29 -4.98 2.00
CA LEU A 84 -1.00 -4.66 1.39
C LEU A 84 -1.64 -3.40 2.01
N ALA A 85 -2.73 -2.93 1.42
CA ALA A 85 -3.37 -1.69 1.83
C ALA A 85 -4.17 -1.81 3.13
N LEU A 86 -4.66 -3.00 3.47
CA LEU A 86 -5.55 -3.21 4.61
C LEU A 86 -5.50 -4.66 5.12
N ALA A 87 -5.82 -4.83 6.41
CA ALA A 87 -5.68 -6.11 7.10
C ALA A 87 -6.54 -7.22 6.50
N TYR A 88 -7.75 -6.93 6.05
CA TYR A 88 -8.63 -7.94 5.48
C TYR A 88 -8.04 -8.65 4.27
N ASP A 89 -7.29 -7.94 3.41
CA ASP A 89 -6.65 -8.56 2.25
C ASP A 89 -5.58 -9.59 2.66
N ILE A 90 -4.90 -9.38 3.81
CA ILE A 90 -3.99 -10.39 4.39
C ILE A 90 -4.77 -11.51 5.08
N ASP A 91 -5.87 -11.18 5.74
CA ASP A 91 -6.76 -12.18 6.36
C ASP A 91 -7.33 -13.16 5.33
N GLU A 92 -7.67 -12.71 4.13
CA GLU A 92 -8.09 -13.61 3.04
C GLU A 92 -6.99 -14.62 2.68
N ILE A 93 -5.73 -14.19 2.61
CA ILE A 93 -4.58 -15.09 2.39
C ILE A 93 -4.42 -16.06 3.58
N ALA A 94 -4.59 -15.57 4.81
CA ALA A 94 -4.50 -16.37 6.02
C ALA A 94 -5.63 -17.42 6.12
N GLN A 95 -6.83 -17.10 5.64
CA GLN A 95 -7.95 -18.05 5.56
C GLN A 95 -7.65 -19.23 4.66
N GLN A 96 -6.79 -19.06 3.63
CA GLN A 96 -6.31 -20.16 2.78
C GLN A 96 -5.14 -20.95 3.42
N GLY A 97 -4.76 -20.63 4.65
CA GLY A 97 -3.70 -21.32 5.38
C GLY A 97 -2.28 -21.00 4.88
N LEU A 98 -2.11 -19.96 4.06
CA LEU A 98 -0.79 -19.54 3.55
C LEU A 98 -0.04 -18.67 4.56
N ILE A 99 -0.76 -17.93 5.39
CA ILE A 99 -0.27 -17.07 6.48
C ILE A 99 -0.92 -17.53 7.77
N ALA A 100 -0.20 -17.54 8.87
CA ALA A 100 -0.78 -17.86 10.17
C ALA A 100 -1.77 -16.78 10.63
N ARG A 101 -2.85 -17.20 11.31
CA ARG A 101 -3.95 -16.30 11.71
C ARG A 101 -3.55 -15.22 12.73
N ASP A 102 -2.45 -15.42 13.43
CA ASP A 102 -1.90 -14.47 14.41
C ASP A 102 -0.94 -13.43 13.81
N TRP A 103 -0.87 -13.33 12.50
CA TRP A 103 0.08 -12.51 11.75
C TRP A 103 0.15 -11.04 12.22
N GLN A 104 -0.97 -10.42 12.58
CA GLN A 104 -1.01 -9.04 13.07
C GLN A 104 -0.26 -8.83 14.39
N LYS A 105 -0.13 -9.87 15.20
CA LYS A 105 0.54 -9.81 16.52
C LYS A 105 2.05 -10.02 16.44
N ARG A 106 2.58 -10.36 15.27
CA ARG A 106 3.99 -10.73 15.10
C ARG A 106 4.94 -9.54 15.00
N LEU A 107 4.42 -8.38 14.62
CA LEU A 107 5.18 -7.14 14.49
C LEU A 107 4.47 -6.01 15.24
N PRO A 108 5.21 -4.95 15.63
CA PRO A 108 4.64 -3.81 16.34
C PRO A 108 3.49 -3.13 15.57
N GLN A 109 2.62 -2.42 16.30
CA GLN A 109 1.53 -1.62 15.72
C GLN A 109 0.59 -2.44 14.84
N ASN A 110 0.21 -3.66 15.27
CA ASN A 110 -0.60 -4.59 14.48
C ASN A 110 -0.01 -4.88 13.10
N SER A 111 1.31 -4.99 13.03
CA SER A 111 2.06 -5.20 11.78
C SER A 111 1.89 -4.09 10.73
N ALA A 112 1.65 -2.84 11.16
CA ALA A 112 1.55 -1.67 10.29
C ALA A 112 2.70 -0.69 10.58
N PRO A 113 3.82 -0.75 9.83
CA PRO A 113 5.04 0.02 10.12
C PRO A 113 4.93 1.50 9.79
N TYR A 114 3.92 1.90 9.05
CA TYR A 114 3.63 3.29 8.68
C TYR A 114 2.13 3.50 8.53
N THR A 115 1.73 4.77 8.41
CA THR A 115 0.34 5.16 8.16
C THR A 115 0.24 6.16 7.02
N SER A 116 -0.97 6.39 6.57
CA SER A 116 -1.34 7.47 5.68
C SER A 116 -2.74 7.97 6.04
N THR A 117 -3.24 8.90 5.29
CA THR A 117 -4.63 9.35 5.39
C THR A 117 -5.16 9.71 4.02
N ILE A 118 -6.44 10.08 3.95
CA ILE A 118 -7.09 10.43 2.69
C ILE A 118 -7.21 11.94 2.58
N VAL A 119 -6.78 12.46 1.45
CA VAL A 119 -6.82 13.87 1.09
C VAL A 119 -7.52 14.06 -0.26
N LEU A 120 -7.78 15.30 -0.64
CA LEU A 120 -8.40 15.66 -1.91
C LEU A 120 -7.38 16.41 -2.78
N LEU A 121 -6.95 15.79 -3.87
CA LEU A 121 -6.10 16.46 -4.86
C LEU A 121 -6.98 17.18 -5.87
N VAL A 122 -6.79 18.49 -6.02
CA VAL A 122 -7.57 19.33 -6.91
C VAL A 122 -6.69 20.03 -7.95
N ARG A 123 -7.29 20.55 -9.00
CA ARG A 123 -6.59 21.38 -9.99
C ARG A 123 -6.04 22.63 -9.32
N LYS A 124 -4.93 23.15 -9.83
CA LYS A 124 -4.27 24.35 -9.29
C LYS A 124 -5.24 25.53 -9.17
N GLY A 125 -5.19 26.22 -8.04
CA GLY A 125 -6.09 27.32 -7.71
C GLY A 125 -7.49 26.89 -7.28
N ASN A 126 -7.73 25.56 -7.19
CA ASN A 126 -9.00 25.00 -6.72
C ASN A 126 -10.23 25.65 -7.38
N PRO A 127 -10.38 25.59 -8.71
CA PRO A 127 -11.41 26.37 -9.44
C PRO A 127 -12.84 25.98 -9.06
N LYS A 128 -13.04 24.81 -8.46
CA LYS A 128 -14.35 24.33 -7.98
C LYS A 128 -14.62 24.67 -6.51
N GLY A 129 -13.69 25.28 -5.82
CA GLY A 129 -13.84 25.69 -4.42
C GLY A 129 -14.05 24.53 -3.45
N ILE A 130 -13.42 23.38 -3.70
CA ILE A 130 -13.48 22.19 -2.84
C ILE A 130 -12.76 22.48 -1.52
N LYS A 131 -13.42 22.29 -0.39
CA LYS A 131 -12.86 22.50 0.95
C LYS A 131 -12.98 21.29 1.86
N ASP A 132 -14.00 20.47 1.64
CA ASP A 132 -14.31 19.30 2.47
C ASP A 132 -15.10 18.26 1.67
N TRP A 133 -15.33 17.10 2.27
CA TRP A 133 -16.08 15.99 1.69
C TRP A 133 -17.45 16.38 1.14
N GLY A 134 -18.18 17.26 1.86
CA GLY A 134 -19.51 17.75 1.45
C GLY A 134 -19.54 18.43 0.08
N ASP A 135 -18.41 18.96 -0.37
CA ASP A 135 -18.33 19.60 -1.69
C ASP A 135 -18.34 18.58 -2.84
N LEU A 136 -17.98 17.32 -2.57
CA LEU A 136 -17.86 16.27 -3.58
C LEU A 136 -19.20 15.81 -4.17
N VAL A 137 -20.29 16.11 -3.50
CA VAL A 137 -21.65 15.77 -3.95
C VAL A 137 -22.40 16.91 -4.61
N LYS A 138 -21.75 18.07 -4.75
CA LYS A 138 -22.34 19.23 -5.44
C LYS A 138 -22.54 18.98 -6.93
N PRO A 139 -23.58 19.56 -7.55
CA PRO A 139 -23.75 19.48 -9.00
C PRO A 139 -22.54 20.01 -9.77
N GLY A 140 -22.15 19.32 -10.83
CA GLY A 140 -21.03 19.72 -11.70
C GLY A 140 -19.64 19.46 -11.14
N ILE A 141 -19.53 18.67 -10.07
CA ILE A 141 -18.26 18.15 -9.56
C ILE A 141 -18.05 16.74 -10.12
N SER A 142 -16.87 16.50 -10.69
CA SER A 142 -16.45 15.19 -11.16
C SER A 142 -15.33 14.63 -10.27
N VAL A 143 -15.60 13.47 -9.65
CA VAL A 143 -14.74 12.86 -8.64
C VAL A 143 -14.02 11.65 -9.24
N ILE A 144 -12.72 11.55 -9.02
CA ILE A 144 -11.92 10.39 -9.35
C ILE A 144 -11.58 9.61 -8.08
N THR A 145 -11.79 8.31 -8.10
CA THR A 145 -11.39 7.35 -7.07
C THR A 145 -11.30 5.96 -7.71
N PRO A 146 -10.42 5.07 -7.25
CA PRO A 146 -10.36 3.72 -7.80
C PRO A 146 -11.53 2.84 -7.33
N ASN A 147 -11.62 1.63 -7.88
CA ASN A 147 -12.70 0.69 -7.60
C ASN A 147 -12.48 -0.05 -6.27
N PRO A 148 -13.38 0.04 -5.29
CA PRO A 148 -13.27 -0.67 -4.01
C PRO A 148 -13.28 -2.21 -4.13
N LYS A 149 -13.76 -2.77 -5.23
CA LYS A 149 -13.74 -4.23 -5.46
C LYS A 149 -12.32 -4.75 -5.77
N THR A 150 -11.42 -3.89 -6.24
CA THR A 150 -10.05 -4.29 -6.65
C THR A 150 -8.95 -3.56 -5.90
N SER A 151 -9.24 -2.35 -5.40
CA SER A 151 -8.29 -1.47 -4.74
C SER A 151 -8.59 -1.34 -3.25
N GLY A 152 -7.66 -1.77 -2.41
CA GLY A 152 -7.74 -1.52 -0.97
C GLY A 152 -7.67 -0.02 -0.65
N GLY A 153 -6.90 0.76 -1.43
CA GLY A 153 -6.89 2.22 -1.31
C GLY A 153 -8.27 2.85 -1.50
N ALA A 154 -9.05 2.32 -2.44
CA ALA A 154 -10.42 2.78 -2.67
C ALA A 154 -11.38 2.46 -1.51
N ARG A 155 -11.15 1.34 -0.81
CA ARG A 155 -11.93 1.01 0.39
C ARG A 155 -11.70 2.03 1.50
N TRP A 156 -10.45 2.45 1.70
CA TRP A 156 -10.13 3.54 2.63
C TRP A 156 -10.77 4.87 2.20
N ASN A 157 -10.75 5.22 0.90
CA ASN A 157 -11.41 6.42 0.38
C ASN A 157 -12.92 6.42 0.66
N TYR A 158 -13.58 5.31 0.38
CA TYR A 158 -15.00 5.10 0.63
C TYR A 158 -15.33 5.23 2.13
N LEU A 159 -14.57 4.55 3.00
CA LEU A 159 -14.80 4.59 4.44
C LEU A 159 -14.45 5.96 5.05
N ALA A 160 -13.50 6.71 4.47
CA ALA A 160 -13.24 8.08 4.87
C ALA A 160 -14.47 8.98 4.63
N ALA A 161 -15.08 8.87 3.45
CA ALA A 161 -16.31 9.59 3.11
C ALA A 161 -17.49 9.18 3.98
N TRP A 162 -17.68 7.90 4.21
CA TRP A 162 -18.73 7.36 5.07
C TRP A 162 -18.59 7.84 6.52
N GLY A 163 -17.38 7.69 7.09
CA GLY A 163 -17.08 8.09 8.46
C GLY A 163 -17.16 9.60 8.69
N TRP A 164 -16.85 10.41 7.67
CA TRP A 164 -17.11 11.85 7.70
C TRP A 164 -18.61 12.13 7.79
N ALA A 165 -19.44 11.49 6.96
CA ALA A 165 -20.89 11.70 6.95
C ALA A 165 -21.55 11.29 8.27
N LEU A 166 -21.09 10.20 8.89
CA LEU A 166 -21.55 9.78 10.23
C LEU A 166 -21.31 10.84 11.32
N ARG A 167 -20.26 11.65 11.16
CA ARG A 167 -19.83 12.68 12.12
C ARG A 167 -20.45 14.05 11.88
N GLN A 168 -21.27 14.21 10.85
CA GLN A 168 -21.99 15.44 10.62
C GLN A 168 -23.15 15.60 11.64
N PRO A 169 -23.61 16.82 11.93
CA PRO A 169 -24.76 17.04 12.81
C PRO A 169 -25.97 16.19 12.40
N GLY A 170 -26.46 15.35 13.30
CA GLY A 170 -27.54 14.40 13.03
C GLY A 170 -27.15 13.27 12.07
N GLY A 171 -25.84 13.00 11.90
CA GLY A 171 -25.31 11.91 11.08
C GLY A 171 -25.75 10.54 11.62
N ASN A 172 -26.06 9.63 10.67
CA ASN A 172 -26.40 8.24 10.94
C ASN A 172 -26.10 7.39 9.70
N GLU A 173 -26.26 6.07 9.79
CA GLU A 173 -25.94 5.14 8.69
C GLU A 173 -26.75 5.43 7.40
N GLN A 174 -28.03 5.83 7.54
CA GLN A 174 -28.86 6.17 6.39
C GLN A 174 -28.32 7.39 5.66
N LYS A 175 -27.98 8.47 6.37
CA LYS A 175 -27.41 9.68 5.79
C LYS A 175 -26.02 9.44 5.20
N ALA A 176 -25.20 8.60 5.84
CA ALA A 176 -23.90 8.23 5.31
C ALA A 176 -24.04 7.46 3.99
N ARG A 177 -25.00 6.54 3.91
CA ARG A 177 -25.32 5.82 2.68
C ARG A 177 -25.80 6.78 1.57
N GLU A 178 -26.70 7.70 1.88
CA GLU A 178 -27.19 8.71 0.94
C GLU A 178 -26.06 9.58 0.42
N PHE A 179 -25.19 10.05 1.31
CA PHE A 179 -24.03 10.85 0.98
C PHE A 179 -23.05 10.11 0.04
N VAL A 180 -22.65 8.88 0.39
CA VAL A 180 -21.71 8.09 -0.43
C VAL A 180 -22.36 7.70 -1.77
N THR A 181 -23.68 7.45 -1.79
CA THR A 181 -24.41 7.23 -3.05
C THR A 181 -24.33 8.46 -3.95
N ALA A 182 -24.53 9.65 -3.39
CA ALA A 182 -24.44 10.91 -4.14
C ALA A 182 -22.99 11.16 -4.63
N LEU A 183 -21.99 10.84 -3.81
CA LEU A 183 -20.59 10.93 -4.19
C LEU A 183 -20.28 10.04 -5.41
N TYR A 184 -20.67 8.77 -5.36
CA TYR A 184 -20.38 7.83 -6.47
C TYR A 184 -21.18 8.12 -7.74
N LYS A 185 -22.30 8.87 -7.69
CA LYS A 185 -22.95 9.42 -8.88
C LYS A 185 -22.06 10.42 -9.63
N ASN A 186 -21.16 11.10 -8.92
CA ASN A 186 -20.20 12.04 -9.48
C ASN A 186 -18.89 11.37 -9.94
N VAL A 187 -18.78 10.05 -9.86
CA VAL A 187 -17.59 9.28 -10.27
C VAL A 187 -17.79 8.73 -11.68
N PRO A 188 -17.13 9.31 -12.70
CA PRO A 188 -17.34 8.90 -14.11
C PRO A 188 -16.61 7.60 -14.47
N VAL A 189 -15.55 7.25 -13.74
CA VAL A 189 -14.72 6.07 -14.03
C VAL A 189 -14.13 5.49 -12.74
N LEU A 190 -14.06 4.17 -12.67
CA LEU A 190 -13.40 3.43 -11.58
C LEU A 190 -12.21 2.66 -12.14
N ASP A 191 -11.01 3.18 -11.95
CA ASP A 191 -9.77 2.48 -12.29
C ASP A 191 -9.53 1.31 -11.32
N THR A 192 -8.76 0.32 -11.74
CA THR A 192 -8.52 -0.90 -10.95
C THR A 192 -7.64 -0.67 -9.70
N GLY A 193 -6.91 0.44 -9.64
CA GLY A 193 -6.00 0.78 -8.54
C GLY A 193 -5.71 2.27 -8.45
N ALA A 194 -5.08 2.68 -7.36
CA ALA A 194 -4.80 4.08 -7.04
C ALA A 194 -3.94 4.77 -8.11
N ARG A 195 -2.89 4.09 -8.62
CA ARG A 195 -2.00 4.65 -9.65
C ARG A 195 -2.75 4.87 -10.98
N GLY A 196 -3.71 4.00 -11.34
CA GLY A 196 -4.59 4.20 -12.49
C GLY A 196 -5.43 5.47 -12.35
N SER A 197 -6.03 5.67 -11.19
CA SER A 197 -6.82 6.88 -10.89
C SER A 197 -5.97 8.14 -10.88
N LEU A 198 -4.76 8.08 -10.35
CA LEU A 198 -3.81 9.19 -10.41
C LEU A 198 -3.51 9.58 -11.86
N ILE A 199 -3.23 8.62 -12.75
CA ILE A 199 -2.98 8.85 -14.18
C ILE A 199 -4.23 9.43 -14.85
N THR A 200 -5.41 8.87 -14.57
CA THR A 200 -6.69 9.38 -15.09
C THR A 200 -6.90 10.84 -14.71
N PHE A 201 -6.63 11.19 -13.45
CA PHE A 201 -6.74 12.57 -13.00
C PHE A 201 -5.62 13.44 -13.56
N THR A 202 -4.35 13.10 -13.38
CA THR A 202 -3.22 14.00 -13.64
C THR A 202 -2.84 14.12 -15.11
N GLN A 203 -2.84 13.00 -15.85
CA GLN A 203 -2.36 12.95 -17.24
C GLN A 203 -3.48 12.99 -18.27
N ARG A 204 -4.62 12.31 -17.98
CA ARG A 204 -5.78 12.33 -18.91
C ARG A 204 -6.68 13.53 -18.70
N GLY A 205 -6.49 14.29 -17.61
CA GLY A 205 -7.24 15.50 -17.33
C GLY A 205 -8.70 15.26 -16.93
N VAL A 206 -9.08 14.03 -16.55
CA VAL A 206 -10.44 13.68 -16.15
C VAL A 206 -10.67 14.02 -14.68
N GLY A 207 -11.83 14.60 -14.37
CA GLY A 207 -12.26 14.93 -13.00
C GLY A 207 -11.76 16.29 -12.50
N ASP A 208 -12.49 16.81 -11.52
CA ASP A 208 -12.19 18.05 -10.82
C ASP A 208 -11.41 17.81 -9.53
N VAL A 209 -11.66 16.66 -8.89
CA VAL A 209 -11.04 16.25 -7.64
C VAL A 209 -10.73 14.75 -7.64
N PHE A 210 -9.57 14.40 -7.13
CA PHE A 210 -9.15 13.01 -6.90
C PHE A 210 -9.09 12.74 -5.40
N ILE A 211 -9.88 11.79 -4.93
CA ILE A 211 -9.80 11.26 -3.57
C ILE A 211 -8.56 10.38 -3.49
N SER A 212 -7.52 10.87 -2.86
CA SER A 212 -6.17 10.30 -2.90
C SER A 212 -5.67 9.96 -1.50
N TRP A 213 -4.76 9.02 -1.44
CA TRP A 213 -3.90 8.89 -0.27
C TRP A 213 -2.92 10.06 -0.22
N GLU A 214 -2.61 10.51 1.00
CA GLU A 214 -1.73 11.66 1.24
C GLU A 214 -0.36 11.52 0.56
N ASN A 215 0.26 10.34 0.66
CA ASN A 215 1.54 10.06 0.01
C ASN A 215 1.49 10.17 -1.53
N GLU A 216 0.42 9.69 -2.17
CA GLU A 216 0.24 9.80 -3.63
C GLU A 216 0.02 11.26 -4.05
N ALA A 217 -0.75 12.02 -3.27
CA ALA A 217 -0.99 13.43 -3.55
C ALA A 217 0.29 14.27 -3.42
N LEU A 218 1.07 14.04 -2.35
CA LEU A 218 2.35 14.71 -2.13
C LEU A 218 3.37 14.35 -3.20
N LEU A 219 3.45 13.07 -3.59
CA LEU A 219 4.31 12.60 -4.66
C LEU A 219 3.93 13.23 -6.01
N ALA A 220 2.62 13.30 -6.32
CA ALA A 220 2.13 13.92 -7.54
C ALA A 220 2.52 15.40 -7.64
N VAL A 221 2.37 16.16 -6.56
CA VAL A 221 2.79 17.58 -6.51
C VAL A 221 4.30 17.71 -6.69
N LYS A 222 5.09 16.82 -6.08
CA LYS A 222 6.55 16.83 -6.22
C LYS A 222 7.00 16.52 -7.66
N GLU A 223 6.44 15.48 -8.26
CA GLU A 223 6.89 14.99 -9.58
C GLU A 223 6.33 15.81 -10.76
N LEU A 224 5.08 16.27 -10.65
CA LEU A 224 4.40 16.97 -11.74
C LEU A 224 4.49 18.49 -11.63
N GLY A 225 4.97 19.00 -10.51
CA GLY A 225 5.15 20.42 -10.23
C GLY A 225 4.07 21.03 -9.32
N PRO A 226 4.47 21.96 -8.45
CA PRO A 226 3.57 22.61 -7.49
C PRO A 226 2.56 23.57 -8.14
N ASP A 227 2.73 23.85 -9.42
CA ASP A 227 1.87 24.71 -10.25
C ASP A 227 0.72 23.93 -10.94
N LYS A 228 0.61 22.63 -10.75
CA LYS A 228 -0.41 21.79 -11.40
C LYS A 228 -1.58 21.45 -10.51
N PHE A 229 -1.33 21.23 -9.22
CA PHE A 229 -2.33 20.74 -8.29
C PHE A 229 -2.21 21.41 -6.93
N ASP A 230 -3.33 21.43 -6.20
CA ASP A 230 -3.38 21.77 -4.78
C ASP A 230 -3.90 20.57 -3.99
N ILE A 231 -3.44 20.41 -2.74
CA ILE A 231 -3.90 19.37 -1.83
C ILE A 231 -4.82 20.03 -0.81
N ILE A 232 -6.05 19.54 -0.73
CA ILE A 232 -7.02 19.92 0.30
C ILE A 232 -7.03 18.82 1.35
N VAL A 233 -6.69 19.18 2.58
CA VAL A 233 -6.74 18.26 3.72
C VAL A 233 -8.09 18.44 4.40
N PRO A 234 -8.97 17.42 4.38
CA PRO A 234 -10.26 17.53 5.04
C PRO A 234 -10.08 17.72 6.55
N PRO A 235 -10.98 18.47 7.24
CA PRO A 235 -10.92 18.65 8.69
C PRO A 235 -11.02 17.33 9.48
N THR A 236 -11.65 16.32 8.90
CA THR A 236 -11.77 14.98 9.46
C THR A 236 -11.64 13.93 8.35
N THR A 237 -10.81 12.92 8.59
CA THR A 237 -10.56 11.83 7.65
C THR A 237 -10.16 10.55 8.39
N ILE A 238 -9.93 9.45 7.66
CA ILE A 238 -9.60 8.16 8.27
C ILE A 238 -8.08 7.97 8.39
N LEU A 239 -7.63 7.33 9.47
CA LEU A 239 -6.26 6.82 9.60
C LEU A 239 -6.14 5.51 8.79
N ALA A 240 -5.36 5.53 7.73
CA ALA A 240 -5.06 4.34 6.95
C ALA A 240 -3.81 3.65 7.51
N GLU A 241 -3.92 2.36 7.83
CA GLU A 241 -2.87 1.55 8.45
C GLU A 241 -2.53 0.35 7.55
N PRO A 242 -1.62 0.52 6.57
CA PRO A 242 -1.23 -0.56 5.67
C PRO A 242 -0.40 -1.61 6.39
N PRO A 243 -0.85 -2.88 6.43
CA PRO A 243 -0.17 -3.95 7.14
C PRO A 243 0.79 -4.73 6.26
N ILE A 244 1.68 -5.46 6.93
CA ILE A 244 2.68 -6.34 6.33
C ILE A 244 2.65 -7.72 6.98
N ALA A 245 2.98 -8.77 6.22
CA ALA A 245 3.09 -10.12 6.75
C ALA A 245 4.05 -10.99 5.94
N VAL A 246 4.68 -11.96 6.62
CA VAL A 246 5.40 -13.07 5.98
C VAL A 246 4.37 -14.10 5.49
N VAL A 247 4.57 -14.61 4.28
CA VAL A 247 3.75 -15.71 3.74
C VAL A 247 4.36 -17.04 4.18
N ASP A 248 3.92 -17.54 5.32
CA ASP A 248 4.54 -18.65 6.05
C ASP A 248 4.81 -19.89 5.19
N LYS A 249 3.82 -20.33 4.42
CA LYS A 249 3.95 -21.52 3.57
C LYS A 249 5.00 -21.36 2.47
N VAL A 250 5.14 -20.16 1.95
CA VAL A 250 6.10 -19.88 0.87
C VAL A 250 7.52 -19.80 1.43
N VAL A 251 7.74 -19.03 2.50
CA VAL A 251 9.08 -18.89 3.07
C VAL A 251 9.61 -20.19 3.65
N ASP A 252 8.76 -21.08 4.18
CA ASP A 252 9.15 -22.40 4.65
C ASP A 252 9.55 -23.31 3.49
N LYS A 253 8.75 -23.32 2.42
CA LYS A 253 9.04 -24.08 1.19
C LYS A 253 10.34 -23.61 0.54
N ARG A 254 10.59 -22.29 0.51
CA ARG A 254 11.75 -21.68 -0.16
C ARG A 254 12.99 -21.56 0.72
N GLY A 255 12.88 -21.77 2.03
CA GLY A 255 13.96 -21.57 2.99
C GLY A 255 14.36 -20.10 3.19
N THR A 256 13.45 -19.16 2.91
CA THR A 256 13.69 -17.70 2.95
C THR A 256 13.16 -17.02 4.19
N ARG A 257 12.67 -17.78 5.19
CA ARG A 257 12.02 -17.21 6.39
C ARG A 257 12.89 -16.21 7.13
N LYS A 258 14.17 -16.52 7.32
CA LYS A 258 15.11 -15.62 8.05
C LYS A 258 15.21 -14.26 7.36
N GLN A 259 15.37 -14.26 6.04
CA GLN A 259 15.50 -13.04 5.24
C GLN A 259 14.18 -12.26 5.21
N ALA A 260 13.05 -12.94 5.03
CA ALA A 260 11.72 -12.32 4.99
C ALA A 260 11.34 -11.68 6.34
N GLN A 261 11.59 -12.33 7.46
CA GLN A 261 11.36 -11.77 8.79
C GLN A 261 12.24 -10.54 9.03
N ALA A 262 13.54 -10.66 8.79
CA ALA A 262 14.47 -9.55 8.95
C ALA A 262 14.11 -8.35 8.06
N TYR A 263 13.61 -8.60 6.85
CA TYR A 263 13.14 -7.55 5.95
C TYR A 263 11.93 -6.80 6.52
N LEU A 264 10.94 -7.49 7.07
CA LEU A 264 9.78 -6.83 7.67
C LEU A 264 10.14 -6.11 8.98
N GLU A 265 11.04 -6.68 9.79
CA GLU A 265 11.57 -6.04 11.01
C GLU A 265 12.37 -4.77 10.68
N PHE A 266 13.10 -4.75 9.57
CA PHE A 266 13.83 -3.58 9.10
C PHE A 266 12.93 -2.34 8.92
N LEU A 267 11.67 -2.52 8.51
CA LEU A 267 10.71 -1.41 8.33
C LEU A 267 10.45 -0.60 9.61
N TYR A 268 10.78 -1.15 10.78
CA TYR A 268 10.64 -0.46 12.08
C TYR A 268 11.93 0.21 12.56
N THR A 269 13.06 0.07 11.84
CA THR A 269 14.33 0.74 12.17
C THR A 269 14.26 2.25 11.88
N GLU A 270 15.08 3.05 12.54
CA GLU A 270 15.17 4.50 12.27
C GLU A 270 15.49 4.79 10.79
N GLU A 271 16.40 4.03 10.19
CA GLU A 271 16.76 4.15 8.77
C GLU A 271 15.55 3.94 7.85
N ALA A 272 14.82 2.84 8.02
CA ALA A 272 13.65 2.57 7.22
C ALA A 272 12.50 3.57 7.48
N GLN A 273 12.32 4.00 8.71
CA GLN A 273 11.32 5.01 9.09
C GLN A 273 11.63 6.39 8.47
N ASP A 274 12.92 6.73 8.32
CA ASP A 274 13.33 7.95 7.59
C ASP A 274 13.01 7.83 6.09
N ILE A 275 13.30 6.69 5.46
CA ILE A 275 12.91 6.39 4.06
C ILE A 275 11.38 6.45 3.90
N ILE A 276 10.62 5.88 4.83
CA ILE A 276 9.15 5.91 4.85
C ILE A 276 8.65 7.36 4.82
N ALA A 277 9.20 8.23 5.67
CA ALA A 277 8.82 9.64 5.72
C ALA A 277 9.23 10.42 4.46
N GLN A 278 10.40 10.13 3.87
CA GLN A 278 10.84 10.71 2.60
C GLN A 278 9.92 10.34 1.43
N ASN A 279 9.27 9.18 1.51
CA ASN A 279 8.25 8.72 0.57
C ASN A 279 6.82 9.12 0.98
N TYR A 280 6.69 10.13 1.85
CA TYR A 280 5.42 10.73 2.25
C TYR A 280 4.46 9.84 3.02
N TYR A 281 4.92 8.71 3.58
CA TYR A 281 4.17 7.96 4.57
C TYR A 281 4.47 8.48 5.97
N ARG A 282 3.46 8.49 6.83
CA ARG A 282 3.62 8.93 8.22
C ARG A 282 4.33 7.84 9.02
N PRO A 283 5.56 8.11 9.52
CA PRO A 283 6.34 7.12 10.24
C PRO A 283 5.76 6.86 11.63
N ARG A 284 5.99 5.64 12.16
CA ARG A 284 5.62 5.27 13.53
C ARG A 284 6.66 5.68 14.56
N ASN A 285 7.91 5.86 14.17
CA ASN A 285 8.97 6.31 15.05
C ASN A 285 8.77 7.80 15.40
N ALA A 286 8.61 8.10 16.69
CA ALA A 286 8.31 9.45 17.18
C ALA A 286 9.40 10.49 16.84
N LYS A 287 10.68 10.10 16.88
CA LYS A 287 11.81 10.96 16.53
C LYS A 287 11.77 11.35 15.04
N ILE A 288 11.51 10.36 14.18
CA ILE A 288 11.39 10.59 12.75
C ILE A 288 10.11 11.36 12.44
N ALA A 289 8.98 11.06 13.08
CA ALA A 289 7.75 11.81 12.92
C ALA A 289 7.93 13.30 13.26
N ALA A 290 8.66 13.61 14.33
CA ALA A 290 9.00 14.99 14.70
C ALA A 290 9.87 15.69 13.64
N LYS A 291 10.86 14.98 13.06
CA LYS A 291 11.72 15.50 11.98
C LYS A 291 10.92 15.92 10.75
N TYR A 292 9.87 15.17 10.42
CA TYR A 292 9.04 15.41 9.23
C TYR A 292 7.67 16.05 9.53
N ALA A 293 7.47 16.59 10.74
CA ALA A 293 6.16 17.13 11.17
C ALA A 293 5.59 18.21 10.21
N ALA A 294 6.44 19.05 9.64
CA ALA A 294 6.02 20.08 8.69
C ALA A 294 5.48 19.51 7.35
N GLN A 295 5.84 18.27 7.01
CA GLN A 295 5.38 17.60 5.78
C GLN A 295 3.95 17.09 5.90
N PHE A 296 3.49 16.80 7.12
CA PHE A 296 2.21 16.15 7.37
C PHE A 296 1.24 17.09 8.06
N PRO A 297 0.27 17.69 7.33
CA PRO A 297 -0.73 18.55 7.91
C PRO A 297 -1.51 17.85 9.03
N GLN A 298 -1.81 18.61 10.08
CA GLN A 298 -2.66 18.12 11.17
C GLN A 298 -4.12 18.08 10.72
N THR A 299 -4.76 16.93 10.95
CA THR A 299 -6.18 16.72 10.72
C THR A 299 -6.74 15.78 11.77
N LYS A 300 -8.05 15.82 11.99
CA LYS A 300 -8.71 14.93 12.93
C LYS A 300 -8.88 13.55 12.27
N LEU A 301 -8.18 12.56 12.79
CA LEU A 301 -8.23 11.19 12.30
C LEU A 301 -9.16 10.33 13.14
N PHE A 302 -9.93 9.48 12.48
CA PHE A 302 -10.66 8.39 13.11
C PHE A 302 -10.13 7.05 12.57
N THR A 303 -10.27 5.99 13.36
CA THR A 303 -9.80 4.66 12.98
C THR A 303 -10.92 3.78 12.42
N ILE A 304 -10.54 2.72 11.73
CA ILE A 304 -11.46 1.68 11.26
C ILE A 304 -12.18 1.01 12.43
N ASP A 305 -11.50 0.83 13.56
CA ASP A 305 -12.06 0.17 14.73
C ASP A 305 -13.09 1.04 15.44
N GLU A 306 -12.79 2.35 15.63
CA GLU A 306 -13.70 3.29 16.30
C GLU A 306 -15.04 3.46 15.59
N VAL A 307 -15.03 3.48 14.25
CA VAL A 307 -16.22 3.85 13.47
C VAL A 307 -16.93 2.64 12.92
N PHE A 308 -16.19 1.64 12.47
CA PHE A 308 -16.73 0.51 11.72
C PHE A 308 -16.62 -0.82 12.48
N GLY A 309 -15.98 -0.82 13.65
CA GLY A 309 -15.71 -2.04 14.42
C GLY A 309 -14.72 -2.99 13.75
N GLY A 310 -13.77 -2.42 13.00
CA GLY A 310 -12.69 -3.12 12.31
C GLY A 310 -13.06 -3.67 10.92
N TRP A 311 -12.06 -4.17 10.22
CA TRP A 311 -12.22 -4.72 8.88
C TRP A 311 -13.12 -5.94 8.82
N VAL A 312 -13.14 -6.76 9.88
CA VAL A 312 -14.01 -7.96 9.98
C VAL A 312 -15.48 -7.60 9.83
N LYS A 313 -15.89 -6.42 10.30
CA LYS A 313 -17.26 -5.91 10.15
C LYS A 313 -17.45 -5.08 8.89
N ALA A 314 -16.50 -4.19 8.62
CA ALA A 314 -16.59 -3.25 7.49
C ALA A 314 -16.60 -3.97 6.13
N GLN A 315 -15.74 -4.96 5.94
CA GLN A 315 -15.61 -5.65 4.65
C GLN A 315 -16.89 -6.34 4.20
N PRO A 316 -17.51 -7.24 5.01
CA PRO A 316 -18.72 -7.93 4.56
C PRO A 316 -19.92 -6.98 4.39
N LEU A 317 -20.00 -5.94 5.21
CA LEU A 317 -21.11 -4.97 5.13
C LEU A 317 -21.02 -4.10 3.88
N HIS A 318 -19.83 -3.61 3.57
CA HIS A 318 -19.67 -2.59 2.52
C HIS A 318 -19.17 -3.15 1.18
N PHE A 319 -18.29 -4.16 1.16
CA PHE A 319 -17.49 -4.49 -0.02
C PHE A 319 -17.62 -5.92 -0.54
N ASN A 320 -18.12 -6.87 0.26
CA ASN A 320 -18.38 -8.22 -0.24
C ASN A 320 -19.48 -8.17 -1.32
N ASP A 321 -19.61 -9.24 -2.08
CA ASP A 321 -20.63 -9.34 -3.12
C ASP A 321 -22.03 -9.17 -2.52
N GLY A 322 -22.80 -8.25 -3.10
CA GLY A 322 -24.09 -7.82 -2.58
C GLY A 322 -24.01 -6.82 -1.42
N GLY A 323 -22.82 -6.42 -0.98
CA GLY A 323 -22.62 -5.38 0.04
C GLY A 323 -23.12 -4.00 -0.40
N ILE A 324 -23.01 -3.03 0.51
CA ILE A 324 -23.58 -1.68 0.27
C ILE A 324 -22.99 -1.05 -1.00
N PHE A 325 -21.68 -1.23 -1.29
CA PHE A 325 -21.07 -0.67 -2.48
C PHE A 325 -21.75 -1.17 -3.76
N ASP A 326 -22.03 -2.47 -3.89
CA ASP A 326 -22.72 -3.04 -5.06
C ASP A 326 -24.16 -2.52 -5.21
N GLN A 327 -24.80 -2.11 -4.12
CA GLN A 327 -26.15 -1.57 -4.13
C GLN A 327 -26.21 -0.10 -4.55
N ILE A 328 -25.17 0.69 -4.21
CA ILE A 328 -25.11 2.13 -4.51
C ILE A 328 -24.47 2.45 -5.86
N TYR A 329 -23.53 1.62 -6.31
CA TYR A 329 -22.83 1.79 -7.59
C TYR A 329 -23.28 0.73 -8.60
N ARG A 330 -24.13 1.14 -9.52
CA ARG A 330 -24.58 0.29 -10.64
C ARG A 330 -24.06 0.89 -11.95
N PRO A 331 -23.07 0.26 -12.61
CA PRO A 331 -22.61 0.72 -13.91
C PRO A 331 -23.78 0.79 -14.90
N GLY A 332 -23.99 1.97 -15.50
CA GLY A 332 -25.04 2.15 -16.52
C GLY A 332 -26.45 2.50 -16.01
N ALA A 333 -26.71 2.56 -14.73
CA ALA A 333 -27.94 3.14 -14.21
C ALA A 333 -27.80 4.68 -14.22
N LYS A 334 -28.28 5.30 -15.28
CA LYS A 334 -28.50 6.76 -15.39
C LYS A 334 -29.84 7.13 -14.79
#